data_41b7c9249e95275b6563117b93a99148
#
_entry.id   41b7c9249e95275b6563117b93a99148
#
_cell.length_a   1.000
_cell.length_b   1.000
_cell.length_c   1.000
_cell.angle_alpha   90.00
_cell.angle_beta   90.00
_cell.angle_gamma   90.00
#
_symmetry.space_group_name_H-M   'P 1'
#
loop_
_entity.id
_entity.type
_entity.pdbx_description
1 polymer ?
#
loop_
_entity_poly.entity_id
_entity_poly.type
_entity_poly.pdbx_seq_one_letter_code
_entity_poly.pdbx_strand_id
1 'polypeptide(L)'
;MKAAVPPTAKIAKDAKECVQECVSEFISFITSEAAEKCQLEKRKTVGGDDILAAMESLGFENYAETLKIHLAKLRQVCALIRWLFSLLF
;
A
#
# COMPACT_ATOMS: atom_id res chain seq x y z
N MET A 1 2.96 3.48 -14.66
CA MET A 1 3.50 4.71 -15.30
C MET A 1 2.70 5.20 -16.49
N LYS A 2 2.23 4.32 -17.36
CA LYS A 2 1.52 4.74 -18.57
C LYS A 2 0.26 5.58 -18.30
N ALA A 3 -0.45 5.32 -17.22
CA ALA A 3 -1.68 6.03 -16.89
C ALA A 3 -1.47 7.52 -16.53
N ALA A 4 -0.28 7.87 -16.05
CA ALA A 4 0.07 9.23 -15.64
C ALA A 4 0.74 10.05 -16.75
N VAL A 5 1.01 9.44 -17.92
CA VAL A 5 1.77 10.05 -19.01
C VAL A 5 0.84 10.27 -20.21
N PRO A 6 0.95 11.42 -20.93
CA PRO A 6 0.14 11.65 -22.13
C PRO A 6 0.34 10.56 -23.18
N PRO A 7 -0.68 10.24 -24.01
CA PRO A 7 -0.58 9.19 -25.01
C PRO A 7 0.55 9.38 -26.04
N THR A 8 0.98 10.63 -26.25
CA THR A 8 2.04 10.99 -27.20
C THR A 8 3.43 10.87 -26.60
N ALA A 9 3.55 10.73 -25.28
CA ALA A 9 4.82 10.63 -24.60
C ALA A 9 5.28 9.17 -24.47
N LYS A 10 6.58 8.96 -24.54
CA LYS A 10 7.21 7.66 -24.32
C LYS A 10 7.98 7.71 -23.01
N ILE A 11 8.00 6.60 -22.30
CA ILE A 11 8.76 6.47 -21.07
C ILE A 11 10.08 5.77 -21.38
N ALA A 12 11.20 6.42 -21.09
CA ALA A 12 12.52 5.86 -21.32
C ALA A 12 12.78 4.66 -20.39
N LYS A 13 13.63 3.74 -20.82
CA LYS A 13 13.96 2.54 -20.06
C LYS A 13 14.62 2.87 -18.72
N ASP A 14 15.52 3.84 -18.70
CA ASP A 14 16.20 4.27 -17.48
C ASP A 14 15.22 4.90 -16.48
N ALA A 15 14.19 5.60 -16.95
CA ALA A 15 13.14 6.14 -16.11
C ALA A 15 12.33 5.02 -15.45
N LYS A 16 12.01 3.98 -16.19
CA LYS A 16 11.30 2.81 -15.65
C LYS A 16 12.12 2.09 -14.57
N GLU A 17 13.39 1.89 -14.81
CA GLU A 17 14.31 1.28 -13.85
C GLU A 17 14.44 2.11 -12.58
N CYS A 18 14.60 3.42 -12.74
CA CYS A 18 14.69 4.35 -11.62
C CYS A 18 13.43 4.31 -10.75
N VAL A 19 12.25 4.30 -11.37
CA VAL A 19 10.98 4.24 -10.64
C VAL A 19 10.83 2.90 -9.92
N GLN A 20 11.25 1.79 -10.55
CA GLN A 20 11.22 0.48 -9.90
C GLN A 20 12.06 0.46 -8.63
N GLU A 21 13.26 1.01 -8.68
CA GLU A 21 14.14 1.10 -7.51
C GLU A 21 13.55 2.02 -6.44
N CYS A 22 13.01 3.17 -6.83
CA CYS A 22 12.36 4.10 -5.92
C CYS A 22 11.17 3.46 -5.20
N VAL A 23 10.34 2.72 -5.94
CA VAL A 23 9.19 2.02 -5.36
C VAL A 23 9.64 0.95 -4.37
N SER A 24 10.65 0.17 -4.73
CA SER A 24 11.20 -0.88 -3.87
C SER A 24 11.74 -0.29 -2.57
N GLU A 25 12.51 0.80 -2.66
CA GLU A 25 13.04 1.48 -1.49
C GLU A 25 11.93 2.10 -0.63
N PHE A 26 10.94 2.70 -1.26
CA PHE A 26 9.79 3.26 -0.57
C PHE A 26 9.01 2.20 0.21
N ILE A 27 8.73 1.06 -0.43
CA ILE A 27 8.04 -0.06 0.21
C ILE A 27 8.84 -0.56 1.41
N SER A 28 10.15 -0.77 1.25
CA SER A 28 11.03 -1.23 2.33
C SER A 28 11.03 -0.24 3.50
N PHE A 29 11.10 1.04 3.19
CA PHE A 29 11.12 2.11 4.19
C PHE A 29 9.83 2.14 5.01
N ILE A 30 8.68 2.14 4.34
CA ILE A 30 7.37 2.17 5.01
C ILE A 30 7.14 0.88 5.80
N THR A 31 7.48 -0.26 5.24
CA THR A 31 7.31 -1.57 5.89
C THR A 31 8.17 -1.69 7.13
N SER A 32 9.41 -1.20 7.08
CA SER A 32 10.31 -1.20 8.24
C SER A 32 9.74 -0.38 9.39
N GLU A 33 9.22 0.80 9.10
CA GLU A 33 8.58 1.66 10.10
C GLU A 33 7.35 1.00 10.71
N ALA A 34 6.51 0.41 9.87
CA ALA A 34 5.31 -0.30 10.33
C ALA A 34 5.66 -1.52 11.19
N ALA A 35 6.69 -2.27 10.80
CA ALA A 35 7.16 -3.44 11.54
C ALA A 35 7.72 -3.04 12.91
N GLU A 36 8.45 -1.94 12.97
CA GLU A 36 8.97 -1.40 14.22
C GLU A 36 7.86 -1.04 15.20
N LYS A 37 6.81 -0.39 14.71
CA LYS A 37 5.63 -0.08 15.52
C LYS A 37 4.92 -1.34 16.00
N CYS A 38 4.78 -2.34 15.15
CA CYS A 38 4.21 -3.63 15.52
C CYS A 38 4.99 -4.31 16.64
N GLN A 39 6.31 -4.27 16.57
CA GLN A 39 7.18 -4.83 17.62
C GLN A 39 6.98 -4.13 18.95
N LEU A 40 6.86 -2.81 18.95
CA LEU A 40 6.61 -2.03 20.15
C LEU A 40 5.27 -2.39 20.80
N GLU A 41 4.27 -2.73 19.99
CA GLU A 41 2.95 -3.16 20.47
C GLU A 41 2.87 -4.67 20.70
N LYS A 42 3.98 -5.39 20.55
CA LYS A 42 4.07 -6.85 20.72
C LYS A 42 3.13 -7.65 19.83
N ARG A 43 2.84 -7.11 18.62
CA ARG A 43 2.06 -7.82 17.61
C ARG A 43 2.97 -8.53 16.63
N LYS A 44 2.50 -9.64 16.07
CA LYS A 44 3.27 -10.47 15.14
C LYS A 44 2.95 -10.22 13.67
N THR A 45 1.84 -9.54 13.38
CA THR A 45 1.36 -9.33 12.02
C THR A 45 1.29 -7.86 11.70
N VAL A 46 1.91 -7.47 10.58
CA VAL A 46 1.81 -6.10 10.05
C VAL A 46 0.56 -6.01 9.19
N GLY A 47 -0.42 -5.24 9.60
CA GLY A 47 -1.66 -5.03 8.85
C GLY A 47 -1.63 -3.78 8.01
N GLY A 48 -2.66 -3.60 7.17
CA GLY A 48 -2.82 -2.40 6.36
C GLY A 48 -2.88 -1.12 7.17
N ASP A 49 -3.51 -1.17 8.34
CA ASP A 49 -3.58 -0.03 9.25
C ASP A 49 -2.20 0.40 9.75
N ASP A 50 -1.30 -0.55 9.95
CA ASP A 50 0.08 -0.27 10.38
C ASP A 50 0.85 0.45 9.28
N ILE A 51 0.63 0.07 8.03
CA ILE A 51 1.23 0.73 6.88
C ILE A 51 0.72 2.18 6.78
N LEU A 52 -0.57 2.39 6.93
CA LEU A 52 -1.17 3.72 6.89
C LEU A 52 -0.66 4.61 8.04
N ALA A 53 -0.56 4.06 9.24
CA ALA A 53 -0.02 4.77 10.39
C ALA A 53 1.45 5.15 10.19
N ALA A 54 2.24 4.25 9.60
CA ALA A 54 3.63 4.54 9.26
C ALA A 54 3.74 5.67 8.23
N MET A 55 2.89 5.66 7.21
CA MET A 55 2.86 6.72 6.20
C MET A 55 2.51 8.08 6.80
N GLU A 56 1.53 8.13 7.69
CA GLU A 56 1.15 9.35 8.40
C GLU A 56 2.31 9.87 9.26
N SER A 57 2.97 8.97 9.98
CA SER A 57 4.11 9.27 10.84
C SER A 57 5.30 9.83 10.07
N LEU A 58 5.50 9.38 8.83
CA LEU A 58 6.62 9.78 7.98
C LEU A 58 6.31 10.98 7.07
N GLY A 59 5.11 11.56 7.19
CA GLY A 59 4.73 12.76 6.45
C GLY A 59 4.04 12.51 5.11
N PHE A 60 3.60 11.28 4.82
CA PHE A 60 2.88 10.94 3.59
C PHE A 60 1.36 10.93 3.81
N GLU A 61 0.85 11.92 4.50
CA GLU A 61 -0.55 12.00 4.91
C GLU A 61 -1.53 11.99 3.74
N ASN A 62 -1.20 12.67 2.66
CA ASN A 62 -2.04 12.72 1.47
C ASN A 62 -2.23 11.34 0.83
N TYR A 63 -1.15 10.56 0.78
CA TYR A 63 -1.20 9.20 0.27
C TYR A 63 -1.93 8.25 1.22
N ALA A 64 -1.72 8.43 2.51
CA ALA A 64 -2.38 7.62 3.54
C ALA A 64 -3.90 7.77 3.48
N GLU A 65 -4.39 8.98 3.28
CA GLU A 65 -5.82 9.25 3.19
C GLU A 65 -6.47 8.54 1.98
N THR A 66 -5.85 8.63 0.82
CA THR A 66 -6.31 7.95 -0.39
C THR A 66 -6.27 6.42 -0.21
N LEU A 67 -5.21 5.90 0.37
CA LEU A 67 -5.04 4.47 0.60
C LEU A 67 -6.00 3.93 1.67
N LYS A 68 -6.39 4.75 2.62
CA LYS A 68 -7.42 4.42 3.61
C LYS A 68 -8.73 4.02 2.95
N ILE A 69 -9.15 4.80 1.97
CA ILE A 69 -10.36 4.54 1.20
C ILE A 69 -10.23 3.22 0.43
N HIS A 70 -9.08 3.02 -0.20
CA HIS A 70 -8.79 1.80 -0.95
C HIS A 70 -8.80 0.56 -0.05
N LEU A 71 -8.18 0.66 1.12
CA LEU A 71 -8.15 -0.43 2.10
C LEU A 71 -9.55 -0.79 2.60
N ALA A 72 -10.39 0.22 2.86
CA ALA A 72 -11.77 -0.01 3.27
C ALA A 72 -12.55 -0.77 2.19
N LYS A 73 -12.37 -0.42 0.92
CA LYS A 73 -12.99 -1.13 -0.22
C LYS A 73 -12.50 -2.57 -0.32
N LEU A 74 -11.20 -2.79 -0.17
CA LEU A 74 -10.63 -4.13 -0.17
C LEU A 74 -11.22 -5.01 0.93
N ARG A 75 -11.37 -4.46 2.12
CA ARG A 75 -11.96 -5.17 3.25
C ARG A 75 -13.42 -5.54 3.01
N GLN A 76 -14.17 -4.65 2.38
CA GLN A 76 -15.56 -4.92 1.99
C GLN A 76 -15.64 -6.07 0.99
N VAL A 77 -14.81 -6.06 -0.05
CA VAL A 77 -14.77 -7.12 -1.06
C VAL A 77 -14.38 -8.44 -0.42
N CYS A 78 -13.37 -8.46 0.45
CA CYS A 78 -12.95 -9.66 1.16
C CYS A 78 -14.07 -10.21 2.05
N ALA A 79 -14.81 -9.36 2.74
CA ALA A 79 -15.93 -9.74 3.57
C ALA A 79 -17.06 -10.36 2.73
N LEU A 80 -17.36 -9.77 1.57
CA LEU A 80 -18.35 -10.30 0.65
C LEU A 80 -17.96 -11.67 0.10
N ILE A 81 -16.69 -11.84 -0.27
CA ILE A 81 -16.16 -13.10 -0.75
C ILE A 81 -16.29 -14.18 0.33
N ARG A 82 -15.92 -13.86 1.57
CA ARG A 82 -16.08 -14.79 2.70
C ARG A 82 -17.53 -15.19 2.92
N TRP A 83 -18.41 -14.22 2.85
CA TRP A 83 -19.84 -14.48 3.02
C TRP A 83 -20.38 -15.40 1.94
N LEU A 84 -20.02 -15.15 0.66
CA LEU A 84 -20.39 -16.00 -0.46
C LEU A 84 -19.85 -17.42 -0.31
N PHE A 85 -18.58 -17.55 0.12
CA PHE A 85 -17.99 -18.87 0.38
C PHE A 85 -18.74 -19.62 1.48
N SER A 86 -19.13 -18.92 2.54
CA SER A 86 -19.93 -19.53 3.62
C SER A 86 -21.28 -20.04 3.16
N LEU A 87 -21.91 -19.36 2.20
CA LEU A 87 -23.19 -19.78 1.63
C LEU A 87 -23.06 -20.98 0.69
N LEU A 88 -21.94 -21.07 -0.04
CA LEU A 88 -21.70 -22.13 -1.02
C LEU A 88 -21.12 -23.39 -0.41
N PHE A 89 -20.42 -23.27 0.68
CA PHE A 89 -19.74 -24.38 1.37
C PHE A 89 -20.12 -24.46 2.83
#